data_2835e0e6448c3345f967575563b0ba6d
#
_entry.id   2835e0e6448c3345f967575563b0ba6d
#
_cell.length_a   1.000
_cell.length_b   1.000
_cell.length_c   1.000
_cell.angle_alpha   90.00
_cell.angle_beta   90.00
_cell.angle_gamma   90.00
#
_symmetry.space_group_name_H-M   'P 1'
#
loop_
_entity.id
_entity.type
_entity.pdbx_description
1 polymer ?
#
loop_
_entity_poly.entity_id
_entity_poly.type
_entity_poly.pdbx_seq_one_letter_code
_entity_poly.pdbx_strand_id
1 'polypeptide(L)'
;MDSSSSAIKIQNVWKVFGNTSPEALDAIQNKGISKTEALEEYNSVIGVSDVSFDVNQGEIFCVMGLSGSGKSTLVRHINRLLEPTSGKILINDQDVMQLDRDHLQELRNKKIGMVFQNFALMPHRSVVDNIAMPLEIRGVSKNDRLDAANKILEIVELQGWGNKFAHELSGGMQQRVGLARALAADPEFLLMDEPFSALDPLIRRQLQSEFIKLSKQMKKTTVFITHDLDEAVRVGHRIAIMRDGKVIQIGTPEQIVVSPADEYVADFVKGISRLKVVQAKTIMQTIQDYESTNGKLDENLQSVGENELLSKLIEVSKSNQKGLIVKNNEQKNIGVITQSDLLKAVIEGGDGE
;
A
#
# COMPACT_ATOMS: atom_id res chain seq x y z
N MET A 1 17.41 -12.05 11.17
CA MET A 1 15.96 -11.97 10.87
C MET A 1 15.35 -11.17 12.00
N ASP A 2 15.26 -9.86 11.84
CA ASP A 2 14.52 -9.05 12.80
C ASP A 2 13.05 -9.45 12.70
N SER A 3 12.49 -9.95 13.79
CA SER A 3 11.07 -10.21 13.93
C SER A 3 10.33 -8.86 13.93
N SER A 4 10.05 -8.33 12.72
CA SER A 4 9.19 -7.16 12.61
C SER A 4 7.84 -7.55 13.21
N SER A 5 7.47 -6.94 14.33
CA SER A 5 6.18 -7.17 14.97
C SER A 5 5.08 -6.71 14.03
N SER A 6 4.11 -7.57 13.75
CA SER A 6 2.92 -7.20 12.97
C SER A 6 2.12 -6.17 13.73
N ALA A 7 1.93 -5.00 13.13
CA ALA A 7 1.20 -3.88 13.74
C ALA A 7 -0.31 -3.97 13.51
N ILE A 8 -0.74 -4.56 12.38
CA ILE A 8 -2.14 -4.87 12.09
C ILE A 8 -2.22 -6.35 11.68
N LYS A 9 -3.16 -7.11 12.24
CA LYS A 9 -3.44 -8.50 11.83
C LYS A 9 -4.93 -8.62 11.49
N ILE A 10 -5.22 -9.12 10.32
CA ILE A 10 -6.57 -9.44 9.86
C ILE A 10 -6.66 -10.96 9.78
N GLN A 11 -7.67 -11.55 10.43
CA GLN A 11 -7.80 -12.99 10.59
C GLN A 11 -9.21 -13.44 10.24
N ASN A 12 -9.34 -14.19 9.13
CA ASN A 12 -10.55 -14.81 8.64
C ASN A 12 -11.76 -13.83 8.59
N VAL A 13 -11.51 -12.60 8.09
CA VAL A 13 -12.52 -11.55 8.06
C VAL A 13 -13.49 -11.78 6.92
N TRP A 14 -14.78 -11.77 7.27
CA TRP A 14 -15.90 -11.83 6.35
C TRP A 14 -16.77 -10.59 6.46
N LYS A 15 -17.32 -10.16 5.34
CA LYS A 15 -18.41 -9.18 5.30
C LYS A 15 -19.48 -9.61 4.32
N VAL A 16 -20.66 -9.86 4.86
CA VAL A 16 -21.89 -10.13 4.11
C VAL A 16 -22.85 -9.00 4.37
N PHE A 17 -23.43 -8.45 3.33
CA PHE A 17 -24.50 -7.44 3.38
C PHE A 17 -25.82 -8.09 3.00
N GLY A 18 -26.94 -7.53 3.45
CA GLY A 18 -28.26 -8.06 3.22
C GLY A 18 -28.66 -9.11 4.26
N ASN A 19 -29.16 -10.24 3.83
CA ASN A 19 -29.57 -11.31 4.75
C ASN A 19 -28.34 -12.01 5.35
N THR A 20 -28.25 -11.98 6.69
CA THR A 20 -27.20 -12.63 7.48
C THR A 20 -27.77 -13.70 8.42
N SER A 21 -28.86 -14.36 7.99
CA SER A 21 -29.39 -15.50 8.76
C SER A 21 -28.35 -16.61 8.92
N PRO A 22 -28.44 -17.43 9.98
CA PRO A 22 -27.51 -18.54 10.18
C PRO A 22 -27.41 -19.48 8.97
N GLU A 23 -28.52 -19.71 8.28
CA GLU A 23 -28.59 -20.52 7.05
C GLU A 23 -27.84 -19.89 5.87
N ALA A 24 -28.04 -18.59 5.64
CA ALA A 24 -27.34 -17.84 4.59
C ALA A 24 -25.81 -17.80 4.88
N LEU A 25 -25.43 -17.55 6.12
CA LEU A 25 -24.01 -17.53 6.52
C LEU A 25 -23.36 -18.92 6.41
N ASP A 26 -24.07 -19.99 6.80
CA ASP A 26 -23.59 -21.37 6.62
C ASP A 26 -23.36 -21.69 5.13
N ALA A 27 -24.31 -21.36 4.28
CA ALA A 27 -24.19 -21.54 2.84
C ALA A 27 -22.99 -20.78 2.25
N ILE A 28 -22.79 -19.51 2.67
CA ILE A 28 -21.71 -18.66 2.17
C ILE A 28 -20.34 -19.10 2.71
N GLN A 29 -20.23 -19.30 4.03
CA GLN A 29 -18.92 -19.50 4.67
C GLN A 29 -18.44 -20.95 4.67
N ASN A 30 -19.37 -21.91 4.83
CA ASN A 30 -19.02 -23.33 4.97
C ASN A 30 -19.24 -24.13 3.68
N LYS A 31 -20.33 -23.87 2.93
CA LYS A 31 -20.58 -24.55 1.66
C LYS A 31 -19.94 -23.84 0.47
N GLY A 32 -19.49 -22.58 0.64
CA GLY A 32 -18.71 -21.85 -0.35
C GLY A 32 -19.46 -21.48 -1.63
N ILE A 33 -20.75 -21.17 -1.51
CA ILE A 33 -21.57 -20.73 -2.67
C ILE A 33 -20.98 -19.47 -3.30
N SER A 34 -21.22 -19.28 -4.58
CA SER A 34 -20.76 -18.12 -5.33
C SER A 34 -21.48 -16.83 -4.90
N LYS A 35 -20.94 -15.67 -5.31
CA LYS A 35 -21.61 -14.37 -5.08
C LYS A 35 -22.97 -14.29 -5.75
N THR A 36 -23.13 -14.89 -6.92
CA THR A 36 -24.38 -14.92 -7.67
C THR A 36 -25.42 -15.75 -6.92
N GLU A 37 -25.07 -16.96 -6.51
CA GLU A 37 -25.95 -17.83 -5.72
C GLU A 37 -26.32 -17.19 -4.37
N ALA A 38 -25.36 -16.54 -3.68
CA ALA A 38 -25.64 -15.83 -2.44
C ALA A 38 -26.67 -14.70 -2.63
N LEU A 39 -26.60 -13.98 -3.76
CA LEU A 39 -27.56 -12.93 -4.09
C LEU A 39 -28.92 -13.51 -4.48
N GLU A 40 -28.97 -14.49 -5.34
CA GLU A 40 -30.21 -15.06 -5.89
C GLU A 40 -31.00 -15.86 -4.85
N GLU A 41 -30.32 -16.70 -4.07
CA GLU A 41 -31.00 -17.60 -3.11
C GLU A 41 -31.24 -16.95 -1.75
N TYR A 42 -30.32 -16.07 -1.29
CA TYR A 42 -30.37 -15.53 0.07
C TYR A 42 -30.53 -14.01 0.12
N ASN A 43 -30.53 -13.30 -1.01
CA ASN A 43 -30.51 -11.84 -1.07
C ASN A 43 -29.33 -11.26 -0.26
N SER A 44 -28.18 -11.90 -0.39
CA SER A 44 -26.92 -11.59 0.33
C SER A 44 -25.83 -11.18 -0.61
N VAL A 45 -25.08 -10.14 -0.27
CA VAL A 45 -23.92 -9.64 -1.07
C VAL A 45 -22.65 -9.87 -0.28
N ILE A 46 -21.73 -10.67 -0.84
CA ILE A 46 -20.43 -10.94 -0.24
C ILE A 46 -19.47 -9.78 -0.57
N GLY A 47 -19.17 -8.96 0.41
CA GLY A 47 -18.24 -7.84 0.28
C GLY A 47 -16.77 -8.21 0.55
N VAL A 48 -16.53 -9.05 1.59
CA VAL A 48 -15.21 -9.60 1.96
C VAL A 48 -15.40 -11.06 2.31
N SER A 49 -14.50 -11.93 1.85
CA SER A 49 -14.60 -13.38 1.96
C SER A 49 -13.28 -13.98 2.45
N ASP A 50 -13.25 -14.40 3.72
CA ASP A 50 -12.14 -15.11 4.36
C ASP A 50 -10.76 -14.43 4.19
N VAL A 51 -10.70 -13.13 4.45
CA VAL A 51 -9.47 -12.38 4.26
C VAL A 51 -8.59 -12.47 5.50
N SER A 52 -7.33 -12.87 5.29
CA SER A 52 -6.29 -12.94 6.33
C SER A 52 -4.98 -12.39 5.79
N PHE A 53 -4.38 -11.44 6.51
CA PHE A 53 -3.02 -10.94 6.30
C PHE A 53 -2.56 -10.12 7.50
N ASP A 54 -1.28 -9.80 7.49
CA ASP A 54 -0.64 -8.92 8.47
C ASP A 54 0.05 -7.74 7.78
N VAL A 55 0.19 -6.64 8.52
CA VAL A 55 0.94 -5.45 8.13
C VAL A 55 1.99 -5.18 9.19
N ASN A 56 3.25 -5.07 8.78
CA ASN A 56 4.37 -4.84 9.68
C ASN A 56 4.46 -3.37 10.10
N GLN A 57 5.11 -3.12 11.24
CA GLN A 57 5.30 -1.75 11.71
C GLN A 57 6.15 -0.95 10.71
N GLY A 58 5.69 0.26 10.37
CA GLY A 58 6.34 1.15 9.39
C GLY A 58 6.20 0.70 7.93
N GLU A 59 5.44 -0.37 7.66
CA GLU A 59 5.16 -0.85 6.32
C GLU A 59 4.10 0.02 5.62
N ILE A 60 4.27 0.24 4.32
CA ILE A 60 3.19 0.67 3.42
C ILE A 60 2.69 -0.60 2.73
N PHE A 61 1.53 -1.08 3.16
CA PHE A 61 0.86 -2.25 2.62
C PHE A 61 -0.25 -1.81 1.67
N CYS A 62 -0.09 -2.11 0.38
CA CYS A 62 -1.07 -1.76 -0.63
C CYS A 62 -2.13 -2.84 -0.78
N VAL A 63 -3.40 -2.44 -0.87
CA VAL A 63 -4.53 -3.32 -1.21
C VAL A 63 -5.08 -2.86 -2.54
N MET A 64 -5.01 -3.71 -3.56
CA MET A 64 -5.43 -3.36 -4.90
C MET A 64 -6.42 -4.38 -5.49
N GLY A 65 -7.07 -4.02 -6.59
CA GLY A 65 -8.06 -4.83 -7.30
C GLY A 65 -9.07 -3.93 -8.02
N LEU A 66 -9.90 -4.52 -8.87
CA LEU A 66 -10.91 -3.79 -9.63
C LEU A 66 -11.99 -3.17 -8.72
N SER A 67 -12.81 -2.28 -9.29
CA SER A 67 -13.98 -1.74 -8.57
C SER A 67 -14.88 -2.89 -8.11
N GLY A 68 -15.42 -2.79 -6.89
CA GLY A 68 -16.26 -3.84 -6.29
C GLY A 68 -15.53 -5.06 -5.73
N SER A 69 -14.17 -5.10 -5.75
CA SER A 69 -13.41 -6.21 -5.18
C SER A 69 -13.39 -6.27 -3.64
N GLY A 70 -13.93 -5.27 -2.94
CA GLY A 70 -14.04 -5.26 -1.47
C GLY A 70 -12.99 -4.43 -0.72
N LYS A 71 -12.07 -3.76 -1.41
CA LYS A 71 -10.95 -2.99 -0.80
C LYS A 71 -11.39 -1.96 0.24
N SER A 72 -12.26 -1.03 -0.16
CA SER A 72 -12.75 0.02 0.74
C SER A 72 -13.56 -0.55 1.92
N THR A 73 -14.29 -1.65 1.68
CA THR A 73 -14.98 -2.41 2.73
C THR A 73 -13.97 -2.94 3.74
N LEU A 74 -12.90 -3.59 3.27
CA LEU A 74 -11.86 -4.18 4.10
C LEU A 74 -11.15 -3.12 4.96
N VAL A 75 -10.73 -1.98 4.38
CA VAL A 75 -10.06 -0.93 5.15
C VAL A 75 -10.97 -0.30 6.21
N ARG A 76 -12.26 -0.17 5.91
CA ARG A 76 -13.24 0.35 6.90
C ARG A 76 -13.50 -0.62 8.05
N HIS A 77 -13.12 -1.88 7.94
CA HIS A 77 -13.13 -2.81 9.06
C HIS A 77 -11.98 -2.54 10.03
N ILE A 78 -10.79 -2.12 9.54
CA ILE A 78 -9.61 -1.90 10.39
C ILE A 78 -9.88 -0.85 11.48
N ASN A 79 -10.58 0.23 11.12
CA ASN A 79 -11.01 1.24 12.10
C ASN A 79 -12.44 1.03 12.62
N ARG A 80 -13.04 -0.12 12.29
CA ARG A 80 -14.41 -0.49 12.68
C ARG A 80 -15.48 0.56 12.31
N LEU A 81 -15.22 1.38 11.24
CA LEU A 81 -16.28 2.19 10.63
C LEU A 81 -17.36 1.31 10.02
N LEU A 82 -17.00 0.10 9.63
CA LEU A 82 -17.90 -0.95 9.20
C LEU A 82 -17.56 -2.21 10.00
N GLU A 83 -18.55 -2.80 10.65
CA GLU A 83 -18.33 -4.05 11.38
C GLU A 83 -18.29 -5.24 10.44
N PRO A 84 -17.27 -6.13 10.56
CA PRO A 84 -17.25 -7.40 9.84
C PRO A 84 -18.39 -8.31 10.30
N THR A 85 -18.79 -9.25 9.48
CA THR A 85 -19.77 -10.29 9.84
C THR A 85 -19.13 -11.35 10.76
N SER A 86 -17.86 -11.68 10.51
CA SER A 86 -17.05 -12.57 11.36
C SER A 86 -15.55 -12.32 11.13
N GLY A 87 -14.72 -12.96 11.94
CA GLY A 87 -13.26 -12.79 11.93
C GLY A 87 -12.76 -11.86 13.02
N LYS A 88 -11.44 -11.61 13.02
CA LYS A 88 -10.77 -10.75 14.01
C LYS A 88 -9.88 -9.74 13.33
N ILE A 89 -9.76 -8.57 13.96
CA ILE A 89 -8.84 -7.51 13.55
C ILE A 89 -8.07 -7.05 14.79
N LEU A 90 -6.76 -7.23 14.74
CA LEU A 90 -5.87 -6.85 15.84
C LEU A 90 -5.04 -5.65 15.41
N ILE A 91 -4.96 -4.64 16.26
CA ILE A 91 -4.07 -3.49 16.12
C ILE A 91 -3.17 -3.49 17.36
N ASN A 92 -1.84 -3.63 17.17
CA ASN A 92 -0.89 -3.82 18.26
C ASN A 92 -1.35 -4.92 19.22
N ASP A 93 -1.75 -6.08 18.68
CA ASP A 93 -2.28 -7.26 19.37
C ASP A 93 -3.60 -7.04 20.16
N GLN A 94 -4.19 -5.84 20.08
CA GLN A 94 -5.51 -5.55 20.68
C GLN A 94 -6.62 -5.84 19.68
N ASP A 95 -7.57 -6.71 20.04
CA ASP A 95 -8.73 -7.01 19.19
C ASP A 95 -9.70 -5.82 19.14
N VAL A 96 -9.80 -5.19 17.98
CA VAL A 96 -10.64 -4.00 17.74
C VAL A 96 -12.13 -4.34 17.91
N MET A 97 -12.51 -5.61 17.69
CA MET A 97 -13.90 -6.04 17.79
C MET A 97 -14.39 -6.13 19.25
N GLN A 98 -13.46 -6.29 20.19
CA GLN A 98 -13.75 -6.39 21.62
C GLN A 98 -13.76 -5.01 22.33
N LEU A 99 -13.36 -3.94 21.63
CA LEU A 99 -13.34 -2.61 22.19
C LEU A 99 -14.77 -2.09 22.44
N ASP A 100 -15.00 -1.54 23.62
CA ASP A 100 -16.19 -0.73 23.90
C ASP A 100 -16.15 0.59 23.12
N ARG A 101 -17.20 1.39 23.25
CA ARG A 101 -17.34 2.64 22.52
C ARG A 101 -16.23 3.64 22.81
N ASP A 102 -15.84 3.77 24.07
CA ASP A 102 -14.88 4.79 24.50
C ASP A 102 -13.46 4.43 24.06
N HIS A 103 -13.04 3.18 24.25
CA HIS A 103 -11.75 2.67 23.75
C HIS A 103 -11.66 2.69 22.23
N LEU A 104 -12.75 2.37 21.51
CA LEU A 104 -12.78 2.46 20.05
C LEU A 104 -12.65 3.92 19.57
N GLN A 105 -13.30 4.85 20.26
CA GLN A 105 -13.18 6.28 19.96
C GLN A 105 -11.75 6.77 20.25
N GLU A 106 -11.13 6.32 21.32
CA GLU A 106 -9.74 6.63 21.64
C GLU A 106 -8.78 6.08 20.58
N LEU A 107 -8.95 4.83 20.14
CA LEU A 107 -8.18 4.22 19.06
C LEU A 107 -8.26 5.07 17.78
N ARG A 108 -9.47 5.41 17.35
CA ARG A 108 -9.71 6.24 16.16
C ARG A 108 -9.11 7.63 16.28
N ASN A 109 -9.26 8.27 17.42
CA ASN A 109 -8.80 9.63 17.61
C ASN A 109 -7.29 9.73 17.77
N LYS A 110 -6.65 8.78 18.48
CA LYS A 110 -5.23 8.88 18.84
C LYS A 110 -4.29 8.11 17.92
N LYS A 111 -4.76 6.96 17.41
CA LYS A 111 -3.86 6.03 16.71
C LYS A 111 -4.08 5.96 15.20
N ILE A 112 -5.28 6.30 14.70
CA ILE A 112 -5.61 6.11 13.29
C ILE A 112 -5.89 7.46 12.62
N GLY A 113 -5.15 7.75 11.53
CA GLY A 113 -5.49 8.78 10.58
C GLY A 113 -6.13 8.15 9.34
N MET A 114 -7.16 8.80 8.78
CA MET A 114 -7.81 8.31 7.56
C MET A 114 -7.87 9.39 6.49
N VAL A 115 -7.45 9.01 5.27
CA VAL A 115 -7.60 9.80 4.04
C VAL A 115 -8.69 9.13 3.20
N PHE A 116 -9.69 9.92 2.82
CA PHE A 116 -10.86 9.46 2.06
C PHE A 116 -10.71 9.81 0.58
N GLN A 117 -11.29 9.00 -0.28
CA GLN A 117 -11.32 9.17 -1.73
C GLN A 117 -11.85 10.56 -2.16
N ASN A 118 -12.89 11.05 -1.51
CA ASN A 118 -13.54 12.35 -1.81
C ASN A 118 -13.09 13.47 -0.86
N PHE A 119 -11.83 13.43 -0.38
CA PHE A 119 -11.21 14.40 0.52
C PHE A 119 -11.94 14.58 1.86
N ALA A 120 -13.26 14.51 1.89
CA ALA A 120 -14.15 14.67 3.07
C ALA A 120 -13.83 15.94 3.88
N LEU A 121 -13.49 17.06 3.21
CA LEU A 121 -13.24 18.34 3.86
C LEU A 121 -14.57 18.98 4.29
N MET A 122 -14.55 19.61 5.45
CA MET A 122 -15.69 20.38 5.95
C MET A 122 -15.79 21.71 5.18
N PRO A 123 -16.84 21.91 4.35
CA PRO A 123 -16.91 23.06 3.43
C PRO A 123 -17.04 24.40 4.15
N HIS A 124 -17.59 24.40 5.37
CA HIS A 124 -17.81 25.55 6.22
C HIS A 124 -16.62 25.88 7.14
N ARG A 125 -15.54 25.09 7.08
CA ARG A 125 -14.30 25.31 7.83
C ARG A 125 -13.19 25.76 6.89
N SER A 126 -12.31 26.64 7.39
CA SER A 126 -11.08 26.99 6.72
C SER A 126 -10.14 25.79 6.56
N VAL A 127 -9.12 25.93 5.73
CA VAL A 127 -8.08 24.89 5.55
C VAL A 127 -7.41 24.56 6.88
N VAL A 128 -6.97 25.57 7.62
CA VAL A 128 -6.31 25.36 8.92
C VAL A 128 -7.25 24.72 9.94
N ASP A 129 -8.55 25.06 9.94
CA ASP A 129 -9.52 24.44 10.83
C ASP A 129 -9.87 23.01 10.43
N ASN A 130 -9.85 22.68 9.14
CA ASN A 130 -9.96 21.31 8.66
C ASN A 130 -8.79 20.44 9.18
N ILE A 131 -7.57 20.96 9.08
CA ILE A 131 -6.36 20.26 9.54
C ILE A 131 -6.36 20.14 11.07
N ALA A 132 -6.77 21.20 11.79
CA ALA A 132 -6.81 21.22 13.24
C ALA A 132 -7.92 20.34 13.84
N MET A 133 -8.93 19.92 13.05
CA MET A 133 -10.11 19.21 13.54
C MET A 133 -9.81 17.96 14.38
N PRO A 134 -8.86 17.06 14.05
CA PRO A 134 -8.58 15.90 14.89
C PRO A 134 -8.03 16.29 16.27
N LEU A 135 -7.27 17.37 16.36
CA LEU A 135 -6.77 17.90 17.63
C LEU A 135 -7.88 18.60 18.45
N GLU A 136 -8.83 19.25 17.76
CA GLU A 136 -10.02 19.79 18.39
C GLU A 136 -10.86 18.70 19.05
N ILE A 137 -11.08 17.57 18.36
CA ILE A 137 -11.79 16.40 18.90
C ILE A 137 -11.08 15.84 20.14
N ARG A 138 -9.74 15.93 20.18
CA ARG A 138 -8.92 15.54 21.35
C ARG A 138 -8.96 16.55 22.50
N GLY A 139 -9.64 17.68 22.35
CA GLY A 139 -9.71 18.72 23.38
C GLY A 139 -8.45 19.59 23.48
N VAL A 140 -7.58 19.59 22.47
CA VAL A 140 -6.39 20.45 22.43
C VAL A 140 -6.81 21.93 22.34
N SER A 141 -6.11 22.81 23.07
CA SER A 141 -6.41 24.24 23.09
C SER A 141 -6.41 24.83 21.67
N LYS A 142 -7.19 25.91 21.46
CA LYS A 142 -7.30 26.52 20.12
C LYS A 142 -5.94 26.98 19.58
N ASN A 143 -5.11 27.58 20.40
CA ASN A 143 -3.80 28.07 19.99
C ASN A 143 -2.89 26.90 19.60
N ASP A 144 -2.76 25.89 20.47
CA ASP A 144 -1.88 24.74 20.22
C ASP A 144 -2.27 23.95 18.97
N ARG A 145 -3.60 23.75 18.74
CA ARG A 145 -4.06 23.00 17.56
C ARG A 145 -3.89 23.79 16.25
N LEU A 146 -4.01 25.12 16.28
CA LEU A 146 -3.76 25.96 15.12
C LEU A 146 -2.26 26.04 14.81
N ASP A 147 -1.41 26.13 15.82
CA ASP A 147 0.05 26.09 15.68
C ASP A 147 0.51 24.76 15.07
N ALA A 148 -0.04 23.65 15.56
CA ALA A 148 0.21 22.32 14.99
C ALA A 148 -0.27 22.22 13.54
N ALA A 149 -1.47 22.70 13.23
CA ALA A 149 -2.01 22.69 11.88
C ALA A 149 -1.17 23.54 10.92
N ASN A 150 -0.67 24.71 11.35
CA ASN A 150 0.21 25.55 10.54
C ASN A 150 1.56 24.86 10.23
N LYS A 151 2.15 24.13 11.19
CA LYS A 151 3.35 23.33 10.93
C LYS A 151 3.11 22.25 9.88
N ILE A 152 1.95 21.59 9.94
CA ILE A 152 1.60 20.58 8.92
C ILE A 152 1.33 21.23 7.55
N LEU A 153 0.75 22.43 7.51
CA LEU A 153 0.58 23.21 6.25
C LEU A 153 1.93 23.45 5.54
N GLU A 154 3.00 23.65 6.30
CA GLU A 154 4.35 23.78 5.74
C GLU A 154 4.83 22.44 5.13
N ILE A 155 4.58 21.33 5.82
CA ILE A 155 4.98 19.98 5.37
C ILE A 155 4.29 19.60 4.06
N VAL A 156 3.01 19.99 3.88
CA VAL A 156 2.25 19.68 2.66
C VAL A 156 2.31 20.81 1.62
N GLU A 157 3.22 21.78 1.78
CA GLU A 157 3.47 22.90 0.86
C GLU A 157 2.21 23.75 0.56
N LEU A 158 1.44 24.06 1.60
CA LEU A 158 0.23 24.91 1.52
C LEU A 158 0.34 26.16 2.39
N GLN A 159 1.55 26.70 2.59
CA GLN A 159 1.76 27.97 3.32
C GLN A 159 0.94 29.09 2.67
N GLY A 160 0.30 29.92 3.49
CA GLY A 160 -0.54 31.03 3.03
C GLY A 160 -1.98 30.62 2.66
N TRP A 161 -2.31 29.34 2.58
CA TRP A 161 -3.67 28.88 2.24
C TRP A 161 -4.54 28.56 3.47
N GLY A 162 -4.01 28.71 4.68
CA GLY A 162 -4.69 28.34 5.93
C GLY A 162 -6.10 28.94 6.11
N ASN A 163 -6.29 30.20 5.70
CA ASN A 163 -7.56 30.92 5.84
C ASN A 163 -8.54 30.71 4.68
N LYS A 164 -8.15 29.94 3.65
CA LYS A 164 -9.01 29.60 2.52
C LYS A 164 -9.99 28.48 2.85
N PHE A 165 -11.04 28.33 2.05
CA PHE A 165 -12.03 27.27 2.17
C PHE A 165 -11.84 26.21 1.08
N ALA A 166 -12.40 25.01 1.27
CA ALA A 166 -12.23 23.90 0.35
C ALA A 166 -12.59 24.24 -1.12
N HIS A 167 -13.64 25.03 -1.34
CA HIS A 167 -14.09 25.42 -2.68
C HIS A 167 -13.16 26.42 -3.40
N GLU A 168 -12.21 27.03 -2.69
CA GLU A 168 -11.20 27.92 -3.25
C GLU A 168 -9.92 27.19 -3.68
N LEU A 169 -9.86 25.86 -3.44
CA LEU A 169 -8.69 25.03 -3.66
C LEU A 169 -8.86 24.15 -4.92
N SER A 170 -7.77 23.91 -5.63
CA SER A 170 -7.72 22.84 -6.63
C SER A 170 -7.89 21.46 -6.00
N GLY A 171 -8.26 20.43 -6.78
CA GLY A 171 -8.39 19.06 -6.28
C GLY A 171 -7.11 18.56 -5.62
N GLY A 172 -5.93 18.83 -6.19
CA GLY A 172 -4.64 18.47 -5.59
C GLY A 172 -4.39 19.16 -4.25
N MET A 173 -4.77 20.44 -4.11
CA MET A 173 -4.66 21.14 -2.83
C MET A 173 -5.63 20.58 -1.80
N GLN A 174 -6.87 20.26 -2.19
CA GLN A 174 -7.84 19.61 -1.29
C GLN A 174 -7.31 18.25 -0.79
N GLN A 175 -6.64 17.49 -1.66
CA GLN A 175 -6.00 16.23 -1.31
C GLN A 175 -4.88 16.43 -0.29
N ARG A 176 -4.02 17.44 -0.49
CA ARG A 176 -2.97 17.81 0.48
C ARG A 176 -3.57 18.20 1.84
N VAL A 177 -4.69 18.92 1.86
CA VAL A 177 -5.42 19.23 3.10
C VAL A 177 -5.96 17.98 3.76
N GLY A 178 -6.51 17.02 3.00
CA GLY A 178 -6.97 15.73 3.50
C GLY A 178 -5.84 14.91 4.14
N LEU A 179 -4.68 14.87 3.48
CA LEU A 179 -3.48 14.23 4.02
C LEU A 179 -2.97 14.95 5.28
N ALA A 180 -2.88 16.28 5.23
CA ALA A 180 -2.49 17.11 6.36
C ALA A 180 -3.37 16.87 7.58
N ARG A 181 -4.70 16.81 7.39
CA ARG A 181 -5.67 16.50 8.44
C ARG A 181 -5.42 15.11 9.04
N ALA A 182 -5.17 14.10 8.21
CA ALA A 182 -4.90 12.77 8.69
C ALA A 182 -3.60 12.70 9.52
N LEU A 183 -2.60 13.51 9.18
CA LEU A 183 -1.30 13.58 9.86
C LEU A 183 -1.30 14.48 11.11
N ALA A 184 -2.22 15.45 11.20
CA ALA A 184 -2.19 16.50 12.23
C ALA A 184 -2.23 15.96 13.67
N ALA A 185 -2.88 14.82 13.86
CA ALA A 185 -2.96 14.15 15.15
C ALA A 185 -1.78 13.21 15.42
N ASP A 186 -0.76 13.21 14.58
CA ASP A 186 0.40 12.31 14.65
C ASP A 186 0.01 10.83 14.87
N PRO A 187 -0.85 10.26 14.01
CA PRO A 187 -1.34 8.90 14.20
C PRO A 187 -0.23 7.87 13.99
N GLU A 188 -0.36 6.70 14.60
CA GLU A 188 0.52 5.55 14.40
C GLU A 188 0.22 4.85 13.06
N PHE A 189 -1.08 4.80 12.70
CA PHE A 189 -1.60 4.14 11.51
C PHE A 189 -2.25 5.12 10.54
N LEU A 190 -1.98 4.94 9.24
CA LEU A 190 -2.66 5.67 8.18
C LEU A 190 -3.50 4.70 7.33
N LEU A 191 -4.78 4.97 7.21
CA LEU A 191 -5.68 4.26 6.31
C LEU A 191 -6.01 5.19 5.13
N MET A 192 -5.68 4.78 3.92
CA MET A 192 -5.82 5.62 2.73
C MET A 192 -6.70 4.91 1.69
N ASP A 193 -7.90 5.44 1.46
CA ASP A 193 -8.89 4.89 0.54
C ASP A 193 -8.82 5.65 -0.80
N GLU A 194 -8.10 5.13 -1.78
CA GLU A 194 -7.85 5.71 -3.11
C GLU A 194 -7.43 7.19 -3.07
N PRO A 195 -6.40 7.55 -2.30
CA PRO A 195 -6.12 8.94 -1.96
C PRO A 195 -5.75 9.82 -3.15
N PHE A 196 -5.35 9.27 -4.28
CA PHE A 196 -4.88 10.03 -5.44
C PHE A 196 -5.70 9.82 -6.71
N SER A 197 -6.84 9.10 -6.63
CA SER A 197 -7.64 8.72 -7.82
C SER A 197 -8.25 9.91 -8.56
N ALA A 198 -8.60 10.98 -7.85
CA ALA A 198 -9.24 12.17 -8.42
C ALA A 198 -8.25 13.21 -8.98
N LEU A 199 -6.95 12.90 -9.05
CA LEU A 199 -5.91 13.84 -9.45
C LEU A 199 -5.43 13.59 -10.89
N ASP A 200 -5.01 14.67 -11.56
CA ASP A 200 -4.30 14.55 -12.82
C ASP A 200 -2.95 13.83 -12.66
N PRO A 201 -2.42 13.21 -13.73
CA PRO A 201 -1.23 12.35 -13.62
C PRO A 201 0.03 13.04 -13.08
N LEU A 202 0.20 14.35 -13.35
CA LEU A 202 1.38 15.09 -12.92
C LEU A 202 1.35 15.34 -11.42
N ILE A 203 0.23 15.91 -10.93
CA ILE A 203 0.02 16.18 -9.49
C ILE A 203 0.01 14.89 -8.70
N ARG A 204 -0.61 13.82 -9.24
CA ARG A 204 -0.60 12.50 -8.61
C ARG A 204 0.82 12.00 -8.34
N ARG A 205 1.70 12.03 -9.35
CA ARG A 205 3.11 11.60 -9.20
C ARG A 205 3.89 12.43 -8.18
N GLN A 206 3.64 13.74 -8.15
CA GLN A 206 4.26 14.63 -7.18
C GLN A 206 3.83 14.25 -5.75
N LEU A 207 2.52 14.15 -5.49
CA LEU A 207 1.97 13.82 -4.18
C LEU A 207 2.36 12.42 -3.69
N GLN A 208 2.45 11.44 -4.58
CA GLN A 208 2.99 10.11 -4.26
C GLN A 208 4.43 10.20 -3.74
N SER A 209 5.28 10.99 -4.42
CA SER A 209 6.68 11.16 -4.01
C SER A 209 6.80 11.86 -2.65
N GLU A 210 5.97 12.87 -2.42
CA GLU A 210 5.88 13.57 -1.13
C GLU A 210 5.41 12.63 -0.03
N PHE A 211 4.35 11.85 -0.29
CA PHE A 211 3.82 10.87 0.65
C PHE A 211 4.87 9.81 1.04
N ILE A 212 5.58 9.23 0.07
CA ILE A 212 6.65 8.26 0.33
C ILE A 212 7.73 8.86 1.24
N LYS A 213 8.16 10.10 0.94
CA LYS A 213 9.14 10.82 1.74
C LYS A 213 8.64 11.04 3.17
N LEU A 214 7.42 11.52 3.34
CA LEU A 214 6.79 11.77 4.64
C LEU A 214 6.59 10.47 5.43
N SER A 215 6.06 9.43 4.82
CA SER A 215 5.83 8.13 5.46
C SER A 215 7.14 7.53 5.98
N LYS A 216 8.22 7.63 5.19
CA LYS A 216 9.56 7.17 5.60
C LYS A 216 10.11 7.98 6.78
N GLN A 217 9.97 9.31 6.75
CA GLN A 217 10.43 10.18 7.83
C GLN A 217 9.67 9.95 9.13
N MET A 218 8.36 9.79 9.06
CA MET A 218 7.48 9.64 10.22
C MET A 218 7.30 8.18 10.65
N LYS A 219 7.87 7.20 9.92
CA LYS A 219 7.78 5.75 10.19
C LYS A 219 6.34 5.26 10.42
N LYS A 220 5.38 5.77 9.63
CA LYS A 220 3.96 5.41 9.78
C LYS A 220 3.66 4.07 9.15
N THR A 221 2.87 3.25 9.84
CA THR A 221 2.28 2.03 9.26
C THR A 221 1.07 2.43 8.43
N THR A 222 1.05 2.06 7.16
CA THR A 222 0.03 2.53 6.22
C THR A 222 -0.65 1.38 5.51
N VAL A 223 -1.99 1.37 5.50
CA VAL A 223 -2.79 0.55 4.58
C VAL A 223 -3.32 1.47 3.48
N PHE A 224 -2.90 1.19 2.26
CA PHE A 224 -3.10 2.06 1.11
C PHE A 224 -3.93 1.33 0.05
N ILE A 225 -5.13 1.84 -0.26
CA ILE A 225 -5.97 1.28 -1.31
C ILE A 225 -5.75 2.03 -2.62
N THR A 226 -5.60 1.27 -3.69
CA THR A 226 -5.61 1.80 -5.05
C THR A 226 -6.15 0.77 -6.04
N HIS A 227 -6.60 1.23 -7.20
CA HIS A 227 -6.87 0.40 -8.37
C HIS A 227 -5.78 0.53 -9.46
N ASP A 228 -4.77 1.38 -9.21
CA ASP A 228 -3.66 1.66 -10.12
C ASP A 228 -2.42 0.86 -9.68
N LEU A 229 -1.98 -0.07 -10.53
CA LEU A 229 -0.84 -0.94 -10.22
C LEU A 229 0.49 -0.17 -10.21
N ASP A 230 0.69 0.78 -11.13
CA ASP A 230 1.90 1.65 -11.11
C ASP A 230 2.01 2.39 -9.77
N GLU A 231 0.88 2.82 -9.21
CA GLU A 231 0.82 3.44 -7.90
C GLU A 231 1.20 2.47 -6.79
N ALA A 232 0.60 1.27 -6.77
CA ALA A 232 0.89 0.25 -5.75
C ALA A 232 2.36 -0.18 -5.80
N VAL A 233 2.90 -0.38 -6.99
CA VAL A 233 4.32 -0.72 -7.22
C VAL A 233 5.26 0.39 -6.72
N ARG A 234 4.88 1.65 -6.95
CA ARG A 234 5.70 2.80 -6.57
C ARG A 234 5.72 3.07 -5.07
N VAL A 235 4.58 2.89 -4.42
CA VAL A 235 4.35 3.31 -3.02
C VAL A 235 4.52 2.16 -2.05
N GLY A 236 4.09 0.94 -2.42
CA GLY A 236 3.96 -0.21 -1.53
C GLY A 236 5.26 -0.97 -1.29
N HIS A 237 5.45 -1.42 -0.05
CA HIS A 237 6.45 -2.42 0.28
C HIS A 237 5.94 -3.83 -0.03
N ARG A 238 4.65 -4.10 0.26
CA ARG A 238 3.92 -5.31 -0.13
C ARG A 238 2.57 -4.91 -0.73
N ILE A 239 2.07 -5.77 -1.62
CA ILE A 239 0.79 -5.57 -2.33
C ILE A 239 -0.06 -6.82 -2.11
N ALA A 240 -1.32 -6.62 -1.70
CA ALA A 240 -2.36 -7.63 -1.72
C ALA A 240 -3.29 -7.36 -2.92
N ILE A 241 -3.45 -8.33 -3.81
CA ILE A 241 -4.39 -8.25 -4.93
C ILE A 241 -5.70 -8.90 -4.51
N MET A 242 -6.78 -8.15 -4.60
CA MET A 242 -8.14 -8.60 -4.27
C MET A 242 -9.00 -8.79 -5.52
N ARG A 243 -9.74 -9.90 -5.53
CA ARG A 243 -10.80 -10.19 -6.49
C ARG A 243 -11.98 -10.79 -5.75
N ASP A 244 -13.17 -10.31 -6.04
CA ASP A 244 -14.44 -10.86 -5.51
C ASP A 244 -14.50 -11.02 -3.99
N GLY A 245 -13.92 -10.07 -3.24
CA GLY A 245 -13.88 -10.08 -1.79
C GLY A 245 -12.77 -10.93 -1.20
N LYS A 246 -11.98 -11.65 -2.01
CA LYS A 246 -10.87 -12.51 -1.58
C LYS A 246 -9.52 -11.87 -1.89
N VAL A 247 -8.52 -12.19 -1.10
CA VAL A 247 -7.13 -11.92 -1.42
C VAL A 247 -6.61 -13.08 -2.28
N ILE A 248 -6.13 -12.76 -3.49
CA ILE A 248 -5.62 -13.74 -4.46
C ILE A 248 -4.12 -13.94 -4.27
N GLN A 249 -3.37 -12.85 -4.09
CA GLN A 249 -1.93 -12.90 -3.90
C GLN A 249 -1.46 -11.78 -2.98
N ILE A 250 -0.44 -12.06 -2.17
CA ILE A 250 0.32 -11.05 -1.41
C ILE A 250 1.79 -11.25 -1.72
N GLY A 251 2.48 -10.16 -2.01
CA GLY A 251 3.93 -10.20 -2.28
C GLY A 251 4.53 -8.82 -2.38
N THR A 252 5.86 -8.75 -2.53
CA THR A 252 6.52 -7.51 -2.93
C THR A 252 6.10 -7.12 -4.35
N PRO A 253 6.25 -5.85 -4.77
CA PRO A 253 6.00 -5.45 -6.16
C PRO A 253 6.68 -6.37 -7.17
N GLU A 254 7.91 -6.77 -6.90
CA GLU A 254 8.66 -7.68 -7.75
C GLU A 254 8.04 -9.08 -7.82
N GLN A 255 7.68 -9.67 -6.67
CA GLN A 255 7.04 -10.99 -6.62
C GLN A 255 5.73 -11.03 -7.40
N ILE A 256 4.91 -9.96 -7.27
CA ILE A 256 3.63 -9.85 -8.00
C ILE A 256 3.86 -9.80 -9.51
N VAL A 257 4.88 -9.07 -9.98
CA VAL A 257 5.15 -8.89 -11.42
C VAL A 257 5.88 -10.09 -12.04
N VAL A 258 6.80 -10.71 -11.30
CA VAL A 258 7.64 -11.81 -11.84
C VAL A 258 6.96 -13.16 -11.69
N SER A 259 6.16 -13.35 -10.63
CA SER A 259 5.53 -14.65 -10.30
C SER A 259 4.05 -14.46 -9.97
N PRO A 260 3.20 -14.09 -10.94
CA PRO A 260 1.76 -13.97 -10.73
C PRO A 260 1.15 -15.32 -10.34
N ALA A 261 0.25 -15.30 -9.34
CA ALA A 261 -0.35 -16.51 -8.77
C ALA A 261 -1.35 -17.20 -9.73
N ASP A 262 -2.02 -16.43 -10.56
CA ASP A 262 -2.99 -16.91 -11.54
C ASP A 262 -3.06 -15.99 -12.77
N GLU A 263 -3.89 -16.35 -13.75
CA GLU A 263 -4.10 -15.59 -14.97
C GLU A 263 -4.67 -14.19 -14.70
N TYR A 264 -5.52 -14.05 -13.69
CA TYR A 264 -6.06 -12.74 -13.29
C TYR A 264 -4.96 -11.80 -12.83
N VAL A 265 -4.04 -12.27 -11.99
CA VAL A 265 -2.89 -11.47 -11.55
C VAL A 265 -1.95 -11.20 -12.73
N ALA A 266 -1.70 -12.20 -13.58
CA ALA A 266 -0.88 -12.03 -14.79
C ALA A 266 -1.45 -10.94 -15.71
N ASP A 267 -2.76 -10.93 -15.94
CA ASP A 267 -3.42 -9.87 -16.72
C ASP A 267 -3.32 -8.50 -16.04
N PHE A 268 -3.39 -8.49 -14.72
CA PHE A 268 -3.30 -7.26 -13.95
C PHE A 268 -1.92 -6.60 -14.06
N VAL A 269 -0.84 -7.41 -14.12
CA VAL A 269 0.54 -6.91 -14.20
C VAL A 269 1.01 -6.64 -15.63
N LYS A 270 0.21 -6.99 -16.66
CA LYS A 270 0.49 -6.62 -18.05
C LYS A 270 0.65 -5.10 -18.16
N GLY A 271 1.74 -4.67 -18.77
CA GLY A 271 2.05 -3.25 -18.92
C GLY A 271 2.93 -2.64 -17.83
N ILE A 272 3.19 -3.34 -16.72
CA ILE A 272 4.20 -2.90 -15.76
C ILE A 272 5.59 -3.21 -16.31
N SER A 273 6.38 -2.17 -16.44
CA SER A 273 7.77 -2.32 -16.87
C SER A 273 8.60 -3.03 -15.79
N ARG A 274 9.11 -4.22 -16.11
CA ARG A 274 10.07 -4.96 -15.27
C ARG A 274 11.28 -4.13 -14.88
N LEU A 275 11.65 -3.16 -15.70
CA LEU A 275 12.75 -2.23 -15.44
C LEU A 275 12.59 -1.47 -14.11
N LYS A 276 11.36 -1.28 -13.66
CA LYS A 276 11.00 -0.51 -12.45
C LYS A 276 10.88 -1.37 -11.18
N VAL A 277 10.85 -2.69 -11.30
CA VAL A 277 10.55 -3.59 -10.16
C VAL A 277 11.57 -4.69 -9.96
N VAL A 278 12.16 -5.23 -11.02
CA VAL A 278 13.13 -6.34 -10.94
C VAL A 278 14.45 -5.83 -10.38
N GLN A 279 14.97 -6.54 -9.40
CA GLN A 279 16.19 -6.21 -8.67
C GLN A 279 17.37 -7.10 -9.09
N ALA A 280 18.59 -6.62 -8.83
CA ALA A 280 19.82 -7.35 -9.15
C ALA A 280 19.85 -8.78 -8.58
N LYS A 281 19.42 -8.95 -7.33
CA LYS A 281 19.40 -10.26 -6.63
C LYS A 281 18.51 -11.31 -7.31
N THR A 282 17.51 -10.88 -8.08
CA THR A 282 16.54 -11.79 -8.74
C THR A 282 17.08 -12.35 -10.03
N ILE A 283 17.96 -11.59 -10.72
CA ILE A 283 18.51 -11.98 -12.04
C ILE A 283 19.97 -12.40 -12.00
N MET A 284 20.66 -12.25 -10.85
CA MET A 284 22.05 -12.64 -10.70
C MET A 284 22.20 -14.16 -10.71
N GLN A 285 23.32 -14.62 -11.26
CA GLN A 285 23.82 -15.97 -11.06
C GLN A 285 24.66 -16.01 -9.78
N THR A 286 24.75 -17.17 -9.12
CA THR A 286 25.71 -17.32 -8.03
C THR A 286 27.14 -17.25 -8.58
N ILE A 287 28.10 -16.86 -7.74
CA ILE A 287 29.51 -16.81 -8.18
C ILE A 287 29.99 -18.17 -8.68
N GLN A 288 29.55 -19.27 -8.01
CA GLN A 288 29.89 -20.65 -8.39
C GLN A 288 29.35 -21.00 -9.79
N ASP A 289 28.09 -20.69 -10.06
CA ASP A 289 27.47 -20.96 -11.37
C ASP A 289 28.16 -20.15 -12.48
N TYR A 290 28.47 -18.87 -12.23
CA TYR A 290 29.20 -18.04 -13.16
C TYR A 290 30.59 -18.60 -13.47
N GLU A 291 31.38 -18.94 -12.45
CA GLU A 291 32.73 -19.45 -12.61
C GLU A 291 32.78 -20.82 -13.32
N SER A 292 31.77 -21.65 -13.13
CA SER A 292 31.64 -22.94 -13.82
C SER A 292 31.50 -22.78 -15.35
N THR A 293 30.92 -21.69 -15.82
CA THR A 293 30.57 -21.44 -17.22
C THR A 293 31.54 -20.45 -17.89
N ASN A 294 31.98 -19.42 -17.16
CA ASN A 294 32.73 -18.29 -17.73
C ASN A 294 34.19 -18.21 -17.22
N GLY A 295 34.60 -19.12 -16.32
CA GLY A 295 35.90 -19.08 -15.70
C GLY A 295 35.95 -18.12 -14.49
N LYS A 296 37.14 -17.93 -13.94
CA LYS A 296 37.37 -17.20 -12.71
C LYS A 296 36.85 -15.77 -12.77
N LEU A 297 36.20 -15.31 -11.72
CA LEU A 297 35.60 -13.98 -11.60
C LEU A 297 36.67 -12.89 -11.75
N ASP A 298 36.44 -11.94 -12.66
CA ASP A 298 37.28 -10.74 -12.79
C ASP A 298 36.86 -9.73 -11.70
N GLU A 299 37.70 -9.54 -10.69
CA GLU A 299 37.46 -8.61 -9.57
C GLU A 299 37.39 -7.13 -9.99
N ASN A 300 37.82 -6.78 -11.21
CA ASN A 300 37.76 -5.42 -11.74
C ASN A 300 36.39 -5.07 -12.36
N LEU A 301 35.43 -6.01 -12.36
CA LEU A 301 34.06 -5.73 -12.81
C LEU A 301 33.41 -4.67 -11.95
N GLN A 302 32.58 -3.84 -12.56
CA GLN A 302 31.81 -2.83 -11.86
C GLN A 302 30.80 -3.49 -10.90
N SER A 303 30.69 -2.97 -9.68
CA SER A 303 29.80 -3.54 -8.68
C SER A 303 28.51 -2.74 -8.52
N VAL A 304 27.43 -3.45 -8.23
CA VAL A 304 26.07 -2.92 -7.97
C VAL A 304 25.51 -3.54 -6.69
N GLY A 305 24.58 -2.85 -6.04
CA GLY A 305 23.89 -3.39 -4.86
C GLY A 305 22.83 -4.44 -5.22
N GLU A 306 22.61 -5.39 -4.34
CA GLU A 306 21.62 -6.47 -4.54
C GLU A 306 20.17 -5.99 -4.78
N ASN A 307 19.82 -4.80 -4.30
CA ASN A 307 18.50 -4.20 -4.45
C ASN A 307 18.41 -3.15 -5.57
N GLU A 308 19.47 -3.00 -6.38
CA GLU A 308 19.43 -2.10 -7.53
C GLU A 308 18.46 -2.58 -8.60
N LEU A 309 17.68 -1.65 -9.16
CA LEU A 309 16.65 -1.96 -10.17
C LEU A 309 17.27 -2.26 -11.55
N LEU A 310 16.60 -3.09 -12.32
CA LEU A 310 17.01 -3.49 -13.68
C LEU A 310 17.31 -2.29 -14.58
N SER A 311 16.54 -1.19 -14.48
CA SER A 311 16.82 0.06 -15.19
C SER A 311 18.21 0.62 -14.89
N LYS A 312 18.63 0.58 -13.62
CA LYS A 312 19.96 1.05 -13.19
C LYS A 312 21.05 0.09 -13.63
N LEU A 313 20.80 -1.21 -13.56
CA LEU A 313 21.73 -2.24 -14.02
C LEU A 313 22.05 -2.07 -15.51
N ILE A 314 21.04 -1.81 -16.34
CA ILE A 314 21.21 -1.53 -17.77
C ILE A 314 22.03 -0.25 -18.00
N GLU A 315 21.76 0.82 -17.23
CA GLU A 315 22.51 2.07 -17.33
C GLU A 315 23.99 1.85 -17.03
N VAL A 316 24.30 1.12 -15.95
CA VAL A 316 25.67 0.80 -15.54
C VAL A 316 26.35 -0.13 -16.52
N SER A 317 25.65 -1.10 -17.09
CA SER A 317 26.21 -2.07 -18.04
C SER A 317 26.60 -1.45 -19.38
N LYS A 318 26.09 -0.28 -19.75
CA LYS A 318 26.48 0.44 -20.98
C LYS A 318 27.98 0.79 -21.03
N SER A 319 28.56 1.04 -19.85
CA SER A 319 30.00 1.35 -19.73
C SER A 319 30.90 0.13 -19.55
N ASN A 320 30.32 -1.07 -19.30
CA ASN A 320 31.09 -2.29 -19.09
C ASN A 320 30.38 -3.52 -19.65
N GLN A 321 30.86 -4.00 -20.81
CA GLN A 321 30.28 -5.13 -21.55
C GLN A 321 30.54 -6.51 -20.91
N LYS A 322 31.39 -6.60 -19.88
CA LYS A 322 31.82 -7.89 -19.31
C LYS A 322 30.92 -8.45 -18.18
N GLY A 323 30.02 -7.67 -17.67
CA GLY A 323 29.13 -8.07 -16.58
C GLY A 323 29.25 -7.16 -15.34
N LEU A 324 28.42 -7.43 -14.32
CA LEU A 324 28.32 -6.65 -13.06
C LEU A 324 28.45 -7.60 -11.87
N ILE A 325 29.26 -7.22 -10.88
CA ILE A 325 29.31 -7.93 -9.59
C ILE A 325 28.17 -7.41 -8.70
N VAL A 326 27.39 -8.33 -8.12
CA VAL A 326 26.34 -7.96 -7.15
C VAL A 326 26.90 -8.09 -5.74
N LYS A 327 26.72 -7.02 -4.94
CA LYS A 327 27.12 -6.95 -3.56
C LYS A 327 25.93 -6.86 -2.63
N ASN A 328 26.00 -7.54 -1.50
CA ASN A 328 25.02 -7.41 -0.43
C ASN A 328 25.25 -6.13 0.40
N ASN A 329 24.38 -5.89 1.40
CA ASN A 329 24.48 -4.75 2.31
C ASN A 329 25.81 -4.72 3.12
N GLU A 330 26.49 -5.87 3.28
CA GLU A 330 27.79 -5.99 3.95
C GLU A 330 28.97 -5.80 2.96
N GLN A 331 28.71 -5.35 1.73
CA GLN A 331 29.71 -5.18 0.66
C GLN A 331 30.42 -6.48 0.22
N LYS A 332 29.87 -7.66 0.51
CA LYS A 332 30.35 -8.95 0.04
C LYS A 332 29.81 -9.24 -1.35
N ASN A 333 30.63 -9.79 -2.22
CA ASN A 333 30.22 -10.29 -3.52
C ASN A 333 29.34 -11.52 -3.35
N ILE A 334 28.09 -11.46 -3.86
CA ILE A 334 27.07 -12.52 -3.71
C ILE A 334 26.66 -13.13 -5.06
N GLY A 335 26.93 -12.45 -6.17
CA GLY A 335 26.56 -12.95 -7.50
C GLY A 335 27.14 -12.09 -8.61
N VAL A 336 26.84 -12.50 -9.84
CA VAL A 336 27.25 -11.85 -11.08
C VAL A 336 26.04 -11.74 -12.01
N ILE A 337 25.93 -10.64 -12.73
CA ILE A 337 24.91 -10.42 -13.77
C ILE A 337 25.66 -10.25 -15.10
N THR A 338 25.38 -11.12 -16.07
CA THR A 338 25.90 -11.02 -17.43
C THR A 338 25.00 -10.19 -18.33
N GLN A 339 25.44 -9.81 -19.49
CA GLN A 339 24.59 -9.18 -20.50
C GLN A 339 23.44 -10.09 -20.94
N SER A 340 23.65 -11.40 -20.98
CA SER A 340 22.63 -12.39 -21.30
C SER A 340 21.52 -12.37 -20.24
N ASP A 341 21.88 -12.29 -18.94
CA ASP A 341 20.90 -12.21 -17.85
C ASP A 341 20.07 -10.92 -17.92
N LEU A 342 20.71 -9.78 -18.23
CA LEU A 342 20.01 -8.52 -18.44
C LEU A 342 19.02 -8.58 -19.61
N LEU A 343 19.47 -9.11 -20.78
CA LEU A 343 18.60 -9.25 -21.95
C LEU A 343 17.43 -10.20 -21.68
N LYS A 344 17.70 -11.34 -21.03
CA LYS A 344 16.66 -12.30 -20.65
C LYS A 344 15.62 -11.67 -19.73
N ALA A 345 16.05 -10.93 -18.70
CA ALA A 345 15.16 -10.24 -17.77
C ALA A 345 14.28 -9.17 -18.46
N VAL A 346 14.78 -8.55 -19.55
CA VAL A 346 14.01 -7.57 -20.34
C VAL A 346 13.03 -8.29 -21.27
N ILE A 347 13.45 -9.36 -21.98
CA ILE A 347 12.64 -10.07 -22.98
C ILE A 347 11.50 -10.84 -22.32
N GLU A 348 11.75 -11.54 -21.22
CA GLU A 348 10.69 -12.28 -20.49
C GLU A 348 9.55 -11.39 -20.00
N GLY A 349 9.67 -10.07 -20.11
CA GLY A 349 8.60 -9.09 -19.86
C GLY A 349 7.95 -8.53 -21.12
N GLY A 350 8.43 -8.90 -22.31
CA GLY A 350 7.97 -8.39 -23.60
C GLY A 350 6.97 -9.29 -24.35
N ASP A 351 6.67 -10.49 -23.87
CA ASP A 351 5.76 -11.44 -24.53
C ASP A 351 4.27 -11.11 -24.30
N GLY A 352 3.93 -9.83 -24.39
CA GLY A 352 2.58 -9.29 -24.17
C GLY A 352 2.18 -8.25 -25.22
N GLU A 353 2.63 -8.36 -26.49
CA GLU A 353 2.02 -7.68 -27.63
C GLU A 353 1.29 -8.68 -28.54
#